data_7bff83968cfd06a6f9fca1de04feb647
#
_entry.id   7bff83968cfd06a6f9fca1de04feb647
#
_cell.length_a   1.000
_cell.length_b   1.000
_cell.length_c   1.000
_cell.angle_alpha   90.00
_cell.angle_beta   90.00
_cell.angle_gamma   90.00
#
_symmetry.space_group_name_H-M   'P 1'
#
loop_
_entity.id
_entity.type
_entity.pdbx_description
1 polymer ?
#
loop_
_entity_poly.entity_id
_entity_poly.type
_entity_poly.pdbx_seq_one_letter_code
_entity_poly.pdbx_strand_id
1 'polypeptide(L)'
;MYTAHGRWKHGGEAWTNWCEGFLGGQLWLLYERTHESYWQAKAEQYSRLIEHRKTDRNVHDLGFLFWSTWKRWYDLTGDPALRPVVIEAGQTMGLRFREKGRYLRSFVAEESLFIDIMMNVGIVFYAAQQTNDAELLRKATEHCLTTRKYLVRGDGSTSHEGIFDTSTGEFLRQTTHQGWRNDSSWARGLAWALYGFGTVYDFTRDGRFLQTAEACADYYIERTPAHGVPPNDWDXXXXXCRKRYAESVEIDR
;
A
#
# COMPACT_ATOMS: atom_id res chain seq x y z
N MET A 1 12.45 10.56 -2.81
CA MET A 1 12.54 12.03 -2.68
C MET A 1 13.45 12.33 -1.49
N TYR A 2 14.47 13.16 -1.67
CA TYR A 2 15.44 13.51 -0.63
C TYR A 2 15.91 14.94 -0.85
N THR A 3 16.56 15.49 0.15
CA THR A 3 17.11 16.86 0.04
C THR A 3 18.59 16.82 -0.32
N ALA A 4 19.01 17.81 -1.09
CA ALA A 4 20.43 18.07 -1.36
C ALA A 4 20.66 19.57 -1.11
N HIS A 5 21.61 19.88 -0.25
CA HIS A 5 21.91 21.28 0.14
C HIS A 5 20.65 22.01 0.66
N GLY A 6 19.81 21.31 1.43
CA GLY A 6 18.61 21.88 2.03
C GLY A 6 17.44 22.10 1.07
N ARG A 7 17.53 21.64 -0.17
CA ARG A 7 16.45 21.77 -1.17
C ARG A 7 15.95 20.40 -1.60
N TRP A 8 14.65 20.30 -1.86
CA TRP A 8 14.07 19.07 -2.39
C TRP A 8 14.63 18.76 -3.77
N LYS A 9 15.06 17.52 -3.95
CA LYS A 9 15.52 17.04 -5.26
C LYS A 9 14.33 16.44 -5.99
N HIS A 10 14.04 16.96 -7.18
CA HIS A 10 12.91 16.55 -8.00
C HIS A 10 13.31 15.69 -9.22
N GLY A 11 14.56 15.33 -9.31
CA GLY A 11 15.08 14.56 -10.46
C GLY A 11 14.70 13.08 -10.40
N GLY A 12 13.65 12.76 -10.97
CA GLY A 12 13.34 11.62 -11.73
C GLY A 12 13.51 10.20 -11.23
N GLU A 13 13.30 9.86 -9.99
CA GLU A 13 13.11 8.45 -9.64
C GLU A 13 11.61 8.15 -9.61
N ALA A 14 11.07 7.74 -10.76
CA ALA A 14 9.64 7.51 -10.93
C ALA A 14 9.07 6.49 -9.94
N TRP A 15 9.90 5.56 -9.47
CA TRP A 15 9.46 4.57 -8.49
C TRP A 15 9.03 5.18 -7.14
N THR A 16 9.43 6.42 -6.85
CA THR A 16 8.99 7.10 -5.61
C THR A 16 7.63 7.78 -5.75
N ASN A 17 7.04 7.76 -6.94
CA ASN A 17 5.78 8.46 -7.19
C ASN A 17 4.60 7.90 -6.38
N TRP A 18 4.72 6.70 -5.81
CA TRP A 18 3.72 6.16 -4.90
C TRP A 18 3.54 7.03 -3.63
N CYS A 19 4.54 7.85 -3.30
CA CYS A 19 4.50 8.74 -2.13
C CYS A 19 3.74 10.05 -2.38
N GLU A 20 3.36 10.34 -3.64
CA GLU A 20 2.77 11.65 -4.00
C GLU A 20 1.47 11.95 -3.24
N GLY A 21 0.72 10.93 -2.86
CA GLY A 21 -0.52 11.11 -2.10
C GLY A 21 -0.32 11.52 -0.65
N PHE A 22 0.85 11.23 -0.06
CA PHE A 22 1.01 11.42 1.38
C PHE A 22 1.11 12.89 1.79
N LEU A 23 1.72 13.75 0.96
CA LEU A 23 1.75 15.19 1.28
C LEU A 23 0.33 15.76 1.32
N GLY A 24 -0.46 15.50 0.28
CA GLY A 24 -1.86 15.92 0.27
C GLY A 24 -2.64 15.35 1.45
N GLY A 25 -2.40 14.07 1.76
CA GLY A 25 -3.02 13.40 2.91
C GLY A 25 -2.71 14.08 4.25
N GLN A 26 -1.43 14.42 4.47
CA GLN A 26 -1.03 15.13 5.70
C GLN A 26 -1.70 16.50 5.81
N LEU A 27 -1.83 17.21 4.69
CA LEU A 27 -2.48 18.52 4.67
C LEU A 27 -3.97 18.39 5.00
N TRP A 28 -4.64 17.31 4.51
CA TRP A 28 -6.03 17.03 4.89
C TRP A 28 -6.16 16.72 6.39
N LEU A 29 -5.20 15.99 6.97
CA LEU A 29 -5.18 15.73 8.43
C LEU A 29 -5.03 17.03 9.22
N LEU A 30 -4.18 17.95 8.74
CA LEU A 30 -4.03 19.27 9.38
C LEU A 30 -5.33 20.06 9.29
N TYR A 31 -5.99 20.06 8.14
CA TYR A 31 -7.30 20.73 8.01
C TYR A 31 -8.33 20.10 8.94
N GLU A 32 -8.43 18.78 8.95
CA GLU A 32 -9.38 18.06 9.82
C GLU A 32 -9.17 18.42 11.30
N ARG A 33 -7.92 18.62 11.70
CA ARG A 33 -7.56 18.92 13.10
C ARG A 33 -7.77 20.39 13.46
N THR A 34 -7.48 21.31 12.54
CA THR A 34 -7.45 22.75 12.85
C THR A 34 -8.64 23.51 12.31
N HIS A 35 -9.28 23.02 11.25
CA HIS A 35 -10.32 23.68 10.46
C HIS A 35 -9.85 25.00 9.83
N GLU A 36 -8.52 25.19 9.70
CA GLU A 36 -7.96 26.39 9.07
C GLU A 36 -8.06 26.30 7.54
N SER A 37 -8.64 27.31 6.91
CA SER A 37 -8.81 27.35 5.45
C SER A 37 -7.48 27.31 4.69
N TYR A 38 -6.39 27.75 5.31
CA TYR A 38 -5.05 27.63 4.72
C TYR A 38 -4.70 26.17 4.40
N TRP A 39 -4.92 25.26 5.40
CA TRP A 39 -4.61 23.86 5.20
C TRP A 39 -5.54 23.21 4.17
N GLN A 40 -6.82 23.60 4.18
CA GLN A 40 -7.77 23.14 3.15
C GLN A 40 -7.28 23.52 1.75
N ALA A 41 -6.97 24.80 1.54
CA ALA A 41 -6.53 25.27 0.22
C ALA A 41 -5.27 24.54 -0.26
N LYS A 42 -4.32 24.30 0.66
CA LYS A 42 -3.11 23.53 0.31
C LYS A 42 -3.42 22.06 0.02
N ALA A 43 -4.26 21.43 0.81
CA ALA A 43 -4.66 20.04 0.60
C ALA A 43 -5.35 19.87 -0.77
N GLU A 44 -6.26 20.78 -1.11
CA GLU A 44 -6.90 20.78 -2.43
C GLU A 44 -5.88 20.93 -3.56
N GLN A 45 -4.99 21.92 -3.42
CA GLN A 45 -3.94 22.18 -4.41
C GLN A 45 -3.13 20.91 -4.70
N TYR A 46 -2.61 20.26 -3.64
CA TYR A 46 -1.74 19.09 -3.81
C TYR A 46 -2.52 17.86 -4.24
N SER A 47 -3.78 17.72 -3.84
CA SER A 47 -4.63 16.61 -4.32
C SER A 47 -4.91 16.73 -5.82
N ARG A 48 -5.18 17.94 -6.32
CA ARG A 48 -5.45 18.14 -7.76
C ARG A 48 -4.23 17.84 -8.63
N LEU A 49 -3.02 18.04 -8.13
CA LEU A 49 -1.80 17.78 -8.90
C LEU A 49 -1.67 16.31 -9.31
N ILE A 50 -2.24 15.39 -8.54
CA ILE A 50 -2.14 13.95 -8.82
C ILE A 50 -3.40 13.38 -9.50
N GLU A 51 -4.41 14.19 -9.79
CA GLU A 51 -5.68 13.69 -10.34
C GLU A 51 -5.48 12.85 -11.61
N HIS A 52 -4.55 13.28 -12.47
CA HIS A 52 -4.28 12.59 -13.74
C HIS A 52 -3.83 11.14 -13.54
N ARG A 53 -3.32 10.79 -12.35
CA ARG A 53 -2.88 9.43 -12.03
C ARG A 53 -4.03 8.43 -11.86
N LYS A 54 -5.30 8.90 -11.78
CA LYS A 54 -6.44 7.99 -11.57
C LYS A 54 -6.62 6.95 -12.68
N THR A 55 -6.06 7.20 -13.86
CA THR A 55 -6.08 6.26 -14.98
C THR A 55 -4.74 5.56 -15.22
N ASP A 56 -3.80 5.66 -14.28
CA ASP A 56 -2.45 5.10 -14.44
C ASP A 56 -2.48 3.56 -14.26
N ARG A 57 -2.36 2.84 -15.37
CA ARG A 57 -2.37 1.38 -15.40
C ARG A 57 -1.01 0.75 -15.09
N ASN A 58 0.02 1.57 -14.94
CA ASN A 58 1.40 1.08 -14.82
C ASN A 58 1.79 0.81 -13.36
N VAL A 59 0.98 1.28 -12.39
CA VAL A 59 1.29 1.16 -10.97
C VAL A 59 0.18 0.42 -10.23
N HIS A 60 0.51 -0.14 -9.05
CA HIS A 60 -0.48 -0.73 -8.16
C HIS A 60 -0.78 0.19 -6.96
N ASP A 61 -0.32 1.44 -7.02
CA ASP A 61 -0.23 2.35 -5.86
C ASP A 61 -1.40 3.35 -5.80
N LEU A 62 -2.49 3.10 -6.53
CA LEU A 62 -3.58 4.08 -6.62
C LEU A 62 -4.28 4.30 -5.27
N GLY A 63 -4.26 3.30 -4.40
CA GLY A 63 -4.75 3.47 -3.03
C GLY A 63 -3.92 4.50 -2.26
N PHE A 64 -2.58 4.40 -2.31
CA PHE A 64 -1.69 5.38 -1.66
C PHE A 64 -1.98 6.80 -2.14
N LEU A 65 -2.28 6.95 -3.44
CA LEU A 65 -2.49 8.26 -4.05
C LEU A 65 -3.86 8.83 -3.71
N PHE A 66 -4.93 8.04 -3.87
CA PHE A 66 -6.28 8.58 -3.87
C PHE A 66 -7.04 8.37 -2.56
N TRP A 67 -6.67 7.35 -1.75
CA TRP A 67 -7.32 7.12 -0.46
C TRP A 67 -6.97 8.22 0.55
N SER A 68 -5.70 8.64 0.55
CA SER A 68 -5.22 9.69 1.46
C SER A 68 -5.62 11.10 1.02
N THR A 69 -5.90 11.31 -0.26
CA THR A 69 -6.18 12.63 -0.83
C THR A 69 -7.65 12.79 -1.20
N TRP A 70 -8.05 12.34 -2.38
CA TRP A 70 -9.40 12.58 -2.93
C TRP A 70 -10.50 11.92 -2.10
N LYS A 71 -10.25 10.71 -1.56
CA LYS A 71 -11.24 10.05 -0.69
C LYS A 71 -11.40 10.83 0.61
N ARG A 72 -10.29 11.22 1.25
CA ARG A 72 -10.34 12.02 2.47
C ARG A 72 -11.00 13.39 2.21
N TRP A 73 -10.68 14.02 1.09
CA TRP A 73 -11.31 15.28 0.69
C TRP A 73 -12.84 15.10 0.61
N TYR A 74 -13.28 14.05 -0.08
CA TYR A 74 -14.70 13.74 -0.18
C TYR A 74 -15.32 13.52 1.20
N ASP A 75 -14.65 12.78 2.07
CA ASP A 75 -15.18 12.48 3.42
C ASP A 75 -15.34 13.74 4.28
N LEU A 76 -14.43 14.70 4.11
CA LEU A 76 -14.44 15.91 4.92
C LEU A 76 -15.45 16.96 4.40
N THR A 77 -15.71 16.98 3.09
CA THR A 77 -16.54 18.04 2.49
C THR A 77 -17.90 17.56 1.99
N GLY A 78 -18.01 16.28 1.69
CA GLY A 78 -19.24 15.72 1.09
C GLY A 78 -19.46 16.13 -0.37
N ASP A 79 -18.49 16.80 -1.02
CA ASP A 79 -18.64 17.28 -2.39
C ASP A 79 -18.78 16.10 -3.37
N PRO A 80 -19.97 15.90 -3.97
CA PRO A 80 -20.18 14.73 -4.84
C PRO A 80 -19.30 14.73 -6.10
N ALA A 81 -18.75 15.87 -6.49
CA ALA A 81 -17.87 15.95 -7.67
C ALA A 81 -16.54 15.23 -7.46
N LEU A 82 -16.15 14.97 -6.22
CA LEU A 82 -14.88 14.31 -5.90
C LEU A 82 -14.95 12.78 -6.00
N ARG A 83 -16.14 12.22 -5.74
CA ARG A 83 -16.33 10.77 -5.67
C ARG A 83 -15.97 10.04 -6.97
N PRO A 84 -16.33 10.55 -8.16
CA PRO A 84 -15.95 9.86 -9.41
C PRO A 84 -14.45 9.67 -9.59
N VAL A 85 -13.61 10.58 -9.09
CA VAL A 85 -12.15 10.46 -9.19
C VAL A 85 -11.67 9.24 -8.41
N VAL A 86 -12.19 9.04 -7.21
CA VAL A 86 -11.81 7.90 -6.36
C VAL A 86 -12.31 6.59 -6.99
N ILE A 87 -13.54 6.59 -7.51
CA ILE A 87 -14.12 5.41 -8.18
C ILE A 87 -13.27 5.01 -9.38
N GLU A 88 -12.94 5.99 -10.24
CA GLU A 88 -12.12 5.73 -11.43
C GLU A 88 -10.75 5.15 -11.06
N ALA A 89 -10.11 5.67 -10.02
CA ALA A 89 -8.83 5.13 -9.55
C ALA A 89 -8.97 3.66 -9.09
N GLY A 90 -10.03 3.34 -8.36
CA GLY A 90 -10.30 1.97 -7.92
C GLY A 90 -10.58 1.01 -9.08
N GLN A 91 -11.37 1.46 -10.05
CA GLN A 91 -11.66 0.68 -11.27
C GLN A 91 -10.37 0.45 -12.07
N THR A 92 -9.55 1.49 -12.22
CA THR A 92 -8.25 1.39 -12.92
C THR A 92 -7.35 0.35 -12.23
N MET A 93 -7.28 0.38 -10.91
CA MET A 93 -6.48 -0.60 -10.16
C MET A 93 -7.02 -2.02 -10.36
N GLY A 94 -8.35 -2.18 -10.44
CA GLY A 94 -9.00 -3.47 -10.69
C GLY A 94 -8.63 -4.12 -12.03
N LEU A 95 -8.19 -3.33 -13.02
CA LEU A 95 -7.74 -3.83 -14.32
C LEU A 95 -6.45 -4.66 -14.22
N ARG A 96 -5.75 -4.59 -13.10
CA ARG A 96 -4.51 -5.34 -12.88
C ARG A 96 -4.77 -6.81 -12.52
N PHE A 97 -6.02 -7.22 -12.39
CA PHE A 97 -6.38 -8.57 -11.92
C PHE A 97 -5.96 -9.64 -12.93
N ARG A 98 -5.40 -10.72 -12.41
CA ARG A 98 -4.99 -11.92 -13.16
C ARG A 98 -5.90 -13.07 -12.79
N GLU A 99 -6.76 -13.46 -13.72
CA GLU A 99 -7.84 -14.44 -13.47
C GLU A 99 -7.31 -15.80 -12.99
N LYS A 100 -6.26 -16.31 -13.63
CA LYS A 100 -5.74 -17.65 -13.31
C LYS A 100 -5.14 -17.70 -11.92
N GLY A 101 -4.34 -16.69 -11.55
CA GLY A 101 -3.70 -16.62 -10.23
C GLY A 101 -4.55 -15.97 -9.16
N ARG A 102 -5.63 -15.31 -9.56
CA ARG A 102 -6.60 -14.62 -8.67
C ARG A 102 -5.94 -13.53 -7.82
N TYR A 103 -5.14 -12.67 -8.47
CA TYR A 103 -4.46 -11.56 -7.78
C TYR A 103 -4.37 -10.32 -8.65
N LEU A 104 -4.27 -9.17 -8.01
CA LEU A 104 -3.90 -7.91 -8.65
C LEU A 104 -2.37 -7.92 -8.79
N ARG A 105 -1.87 -7.79 -10.02
CA ARG A 105 -0.42 -7.87 -10.25
C ARG A 105 0.31 -6.61 -9.78
N SER A 106 1.56 -6.78 -9.40
CA SER A 106 2.43 -5.66 -9.06
C SER A 106 2.83 -4.88 -10.32
N PHE A 107 3.51 -3.74 -10.12
CA PHE A 107 4.03 -2.97 -11.26
C PHE A 107 5.26 -3.62 -11.91
N VAL A 108 5.88 -4.57 -11.21
CA VAL A 108 7.14 -5.18 -11.65
C VAL A 108 6.92 -6.15 -12.82
N ALA A 109 5.90 -7.03 -12.72
CA ALA A 109 5.71 -8.08 -13.72
C ALA A 109 4.30 -8.67 -13.65
N GLU A 110 3.92 -9.38 -14.70
CA GLU A 110 2.61 -10.05 -14.80
C GLU A 110 2.46 -11.17 -13.76
N GLU A 111 3.56 -11.88 -13.47
CA GLU A 111 3.61 -13.01 -12.53
C GLU A 111 3.74 -12.58 -11.07
N SER A 112 3.84 -11.28 -10.79
CA SER A 112 4.25 -10.75 -9.49
C SER A 112 3.07 -10.25 -8.68
N LEU A 113 2.95 -10.73 -7.44
CA LEU A 113 1.99 -10.28 -6.42
C LEU A 113 2.78 -9.68 -5.26
N PHE A 114 2.59 -8.38 -4.97
CA PHE A 114 3.23 -7.69 -3.84
C PHE A 114 2.27 -7.54 -2.66
N ILE A 115 2.83 -7.68 -1.45
CA ILE A 115 2.09 -7.42 -0.20
C ILE A 115 1.62 -5.95 -0.11
N ASP A 116 2.31 -5.04 -0.77
CA ASP A 116 2.00 -3.59 -0.85
C ASP A 116 0.59 -3.33 -1.36
N ILE A 117 0.06 -4.23 -2.18
CA ILE A 117 -1.28 -4.08 -2.75
C ILE A 117 -2.34 -4.15 -1.66
N MET A 118 -2.06 -4.83 -0.53
CA MET A 118 -2.99 -4.84 0.59
C MET A 118 -3.24 -3.43 1.15
N MET A 119 -2.23 -2.56 1.13
CA MET A 119 -2.42 -1.16 1.53
C MET A 119 -3.26 -0.37 0.52
N ASN A 120 -3.35 -0.86 -0.71
CA ASN A 120 -3.99 -0.16 -1.82
C ASN A 120 -5.39 -0.71 -2.15
N VAL A 121 -5.69 -1.97 -1.80
CA VAL A 121 -6.89 -2.66 -2.29
C VAL A 121 -8.21 -2.05 -1.79
N GLY A 122 -8.18 -1.30 -0.69
CA GLY A 122 -9.37 -0.64 -0.15
C GLY A 122 -10.07 0.25 -1.18
N ILE A 123 -9.30 0.89 -2.09
CA ILE A 123 -9.91 1.74 -3.12
C ILE A 123 -10.71 0.90 -4.15
N VAL A 124 -10.30 -0.36 -4.38
CA VAL A 124 -11.01 -1.28 -5.28
C VAL A 124 -12.36 -1.69 -4.65
N PHE A 125 -12.34 -2.04 -3.35
CA PHE A 125 -13.57 -2.33 -2.61
C PHE A 125 -14.52 -1.14 -2.63
N TYR A 126 -14.01 0.06 -2.38
CA TYR A 126 -14.80 1.28 -2.40
C TYR A 126 -15.46 1.47 -3.78
N ALA A 127 -14.67 1.38 -4.85
CA ALA A 127 -15.21 1.55 -6.21
C ALA A 127 -16.30 0.51 -6.50
N ALA A 128 -16.05 -0.75 -6.13
CA ALA A 128 -17.02 -1.84 -6.32
C ALA A 128 -18.35 -1.54 -5.61
N GLN A 129 -18.29 -1.09 -4.36
CA GLN A 129 -19.51 -0.76 -3.60
C GLN A 129 -20.23 0.46 -4.19
N GLN A 130 -19.49 1.50 -4.57
CA GLN A 130 -20.10 2.73 -5.09
C GLN A 130 -20.77 2.53 -6.45
N THR A 131 -20.36 1.51 -7.21
CA THR A 131 -20.89 1.21 -8.54
C THR A 131 -21.75 -0.04 -8.58
N ASN A 132 -21.90 -0.75 -7.47
CA ASN A 132 -22.55 -2.06 -7.38
C ASN A 132 -21.93 -3.07 -8.35
N ASP A 133 -20.59 -3.00 -8.52
CA ASP A 133 -19.86 -3.86 -9.47
C ASP A 133 -19.44 -5.14 -8.75
N ALA A 134 -20.24 -6.20 -8.92
CA ALA A 134 -19.99 -7.50 -8.29
C ALA A 134 -18.70 -8.14 -8.80
N GLU A 135 -18.32 -7.91 -10.05
CA GLU A 135 -17.11 -8.45 -10.63
C GLU A 135 -15.86 -7.81 -10.03
N LEU A 136 -15.90 -6.50 -9.87
CA LEU A 136 -14.80 -5.76 -9.22
C LEU A 136 -14.67 -6.18 -7.74
N LEU A 137 -15.81 -6.38 -7.05
CA LEU A 137 -15.83 -6.87 -5.68
C LEU A 137 -15.20 -8.28 -5.58
N ARG A 138 -15.56 -9.18 -6.52
CA ARG A 138 -14.98 -10.53 -6.61
C ARG A 138 -13.45 -10.43 -6.74
N LYS A 139 -12.97 -9.62 -7.68
CA LYS A 139 -11.54 -9.44 -7.94
C LYS A 139 -10.79 -8.96 -6.70
N ALA A 140 -11.33 -7.97 -6.00
CA ALA A 140 -10.72 -7.45 -4.78
C ALA A 140 -10.66 -8.55 -3.69
N THR A 141 -11.76 -9.28 -3.50
CA THR A 141 -11.85 -10.34 -2.49
C THR A 141 -10.88 -11.48 -2.79
N GLU A 142 -10.86 -11.94 -4.05
CA GLU A 142 -9.96 -13.04 -4.46
C GLU A 142 -8.50 -12.66 -4.32
N HIS A 143 -8.14 -11.42 -4.67
CA HIS A 143 -6.78 -10.92 -4.44
C HIS A 143 -6.39 -11.05 -2.95
N CYS A 144 -7.28 -10.62 -2.05
CA CYS A 144 -6.98 -10.66 -0.61
C CYS A 144 -6.84 -12.10 -0.11
N LEU A 145 -7.68 -13.02 -0.60
CA LEU A 145 -7.57 -14.44 -0.23
C LEU A 145 -6.28 -15.07 -0.76
N THR A 146 -5.88 -14.71 -1.97
CA THR A 146 -4.61 -15.16 -2.56
C THR A 146 -3.41 -14.63 -1.78
N THR A 147 -3.44 -13.33 -1.43
CA THR A 147 -2.39 -12.71 -0.62
C THR A 147 -2.30 -13.39 0.74
N ARG A 148 -3.43 -13.58 1.41
CA ARG A 148 -3.51 -14.29 2.69
C ARG A 148 -2.87 -15.68 2.60
N LYS A 149 -3.21 -16.41 1.56
CA LYS A 149 -2.77 -17.81 1.39
C LYS A 149 -1.27 -17.94 1.14
N TYR A 150 -0.69 -17.03 0.35
CA TYR A 150 0.66 -17.21 -0.17
C TYR A 150 1.69 -16.26 0.41
N LEU A 151 1.27 -15.10 0.92
CA LEU A 151 2.20 -14.11 1.45
C LEU A 151 2.16 -13.97 2.97
N VAL A 152 1.12 -14.50 3.66
CA VAL A 152 1.07 -14.48 5.13
C VAL A 152 1.34 -15.91 5.64
N ARG A 153 2.28 -16.01 6.56
CA ARG A 153 2.67 -17.30 7.15
C ARG A 153 1.87 -17.59 8.41
N GLY A 154 1.94 -18.82 8.89
CA GLY A 154 1.17 -19.26 10.06
C GLY A 154 1.48 -18.54 11.35
N ASP A 155 2.65 -17.90 11.45
CA ASP A 155 3.07 -17.11 12.61
C ASP A 155 2.70 -15.61 12.48
N GLY A 156 2.03 -15.23 11.40
CA GLY A 156 1.65 -13.84 11.14
C GLY A 156 2.71 -13.03 10.38
N SER A 157 3.91 -13.58 10.17
CA SER A 157 4.94 -12.91 9.35
C SER A 157 4.52 -12.88 7.89
N THR A 158 5.14 -11.97 7.10
CA THR A 158 4.78 -11.82 5.69
C THR A 158 5.99 -11.90 4.76
N SER A 159 5.78 -12.44 3.56
CA SER A 159 6.70 -12.27 2.44
C SER A 159 6.37 -10.99 1.68
N HIS A 160 7.37 -10.39 1.04
CA HIS A 160 7.17 -9.21 0.20
C HIS A 160 6.45 -9.55 -1.10
N GLU A 161 6.86 -10.64 -1.77
CA GLU A 161 6.38 -10.96 -3.12
C GLU A 161 6.12 -12.44 -3.28
N GLY A 162 5.08 -12.75 -4.06
CA GLY A 162 4.79 -14.09 -4.56
C GLY A 162 4.87 -14.11 -6.08
N ILE A 163 5.50 -15.16 -6.62
CA ILE A 163 5.64 -15.38 -8.06
C ILE A 163 4.72 -16.52 -8.48
N PHE A 164 4.00 -16.29 -9.57
CA PHE A 164 3.01 -17.23 -10.11
C PHE A 164 3.35 -17.60 -11.55
N ASP A 165 2.98 -18.80 -11.96
CA ASP A 165 2.99 -19.19 -13.37
C ASP A 165 1.79 -18.49 -14.06
N THR A 166 2.05 -17.62 -15.00
CA THR A 166 0.97 -16.86 -15.67
C THR A 166 0.11 -17.73 -16.59
N SER A 167 0.64 -18.89 -17.01
CA SER A 167 -0.11 -19.80 -17.89
C SER A 167 -1.08 -20.71 -17.14
N THR A 168 -0.74 -21.09 -15.89
CA THR A 168 -1.57 -21.98 -15.06
C THR A 168 -2.23 -21.27 -13.88
N GLY A 169 -1.61 -20.18 -13.38
CA GLY A 169 -2.03 -19.52 -12.14
C GLY A 169 -1.45 -20.16 -10.89
N GLU A 170 -0.57 -21.14 -11.03
CA GLU A 170 0.05 -21.81 -9.88
C GLU A 170 1.07 -20.91 -9.18
N PHE A 171 1.05 -20.94 -7.86
CA PHE A 171 2.06 -20.26 -7.04
C PHE A 171 3.39 -21.02 -7.13
N LEU A 172 4.47 -20.31 -7.40
CA LEU A 172 5.79 -20.90 -7.59
C LEU A 172 6.72 -20.71 -6.39
N ARG A 173 6.81 -19.46 -5.85
CA ARG A 173 7.74 -19.17 -4.75
C ARG A 173 7.49 -17.79 -4.16
N GLN A 174 7.98 -17.59 -2.97
CA GLN A 174 8.13 -16.26 -2.37
C GLN A 174 9.46 -15.63 -2.81
N THR A 175 9.50 -14.30 -2.88
CA THR A 175 10.72 -13.56 -3.19
C THR A 175 10.63 -12.14 -2.60
N THR A 176 11.62 -11.30 -2.84
CA THR A 176 11.64 -9.94 -2.30
C THR A 176 12.51 -9.00 -3.14
N HIS A 177 12.10 -7.73 -3.18
CA HIS A 177 12.91 -6.63 -3.72
C HIS A 177 13.38 -5.68 -2.62
N GLN A 178 12.72 -5.69 -1.45
CA GLN A 178 12.97 -4.71 -0.38
C GLN A 178 13.34 -5.36 0.95
N GLY A 179 12.98 -6.63 1.16
CA GLY A 179 13.36 -7.39 2.35
C GLY A 179 14.79 -7.92 2.25
N TRP A 180 15.26 -8.51 3.36
CA TRP A 180 16.62 -9.04 3.45
C TRP A 180 16.81 -10.30 2.61
N ARG A 181 15.86 -11.23 2.67
CA ARG A 181 15.90 -12.51 1.93
C ARG A 181 14.47 -12.87 1.50
N ASN A 182 14.38 -13.81 0.55
CA ASN A 182 13.09 -14.23 -0.01
C ASN A 182 12.11 -14.78 1.03
N ASP A 183 12.64 -15.39 2.09
CA ASP A 183 11.83 -15.96 3.17
C ASP A 183 11.78 -15.08 4.43
N SER A 184 12.37 -13.89 4.41
CA SER A 184 12.35 -12.99 5.56
C SER A 184 11.03 -12.20 5.62
N SER A 185 10.84 -11.49 6.74
CA SER A 185 9.68 -10.63 6.94
C SER A 185 10.12 -9.17 6.97
N TRP A 186 9.93 -8.47 5.86
CA TRP A 186 10.20 -7.06 5.71
C TRP A 186 9.16 -6.26 6.52
N ALA A 187 9.62 -5.43 7.46
CA ALA A 187 8.71 -4.83 8.45
C ALA A 187 7.65 -3.91 7.83
N ARG A 188 8.02 -3.13 6.80
CA ARG A 188 7.04 -2.27 6.15
C ARG A 188 6.00 -3.10 5.38
N GLY A 189 6.40 -4.23 4.78
CA GLY A 189 5.45 -5.15 4.13
C GLY A 189 4.46 -5.76 5.12
N LEU A 190 4.93 -6.12 6.31
CA LEU A 190 4.04 -6.59 7.38
C LEU A 190 3.05 -5.49 7.80
N ALA A 191 3.51 -4.24 7.89
CA ALA A 191 2.61 -3.12 8.20
C ALA A 191 1.55 -2.93 7.11
N TRP A 192 1.91 -3.12 5.83
CA TRP A 192 0.93 -3.07 4.73
C TRP A 192 -0.12 -4.17 4.87
N ALA A 193 0.30 -5.39 5.25
CA ALA A 193 -0.63 -6.50 5.47
C ALA A 193 -1.58 -6.20 6.63
N LEU A 194 -1.02 -5.77 7.76
CA LEU A 194 -1.80 -5.45 8.96
C LEU A 194 -2.90 -4.43 8.65
N TYR A 195 -2.51 -3.29 8.05
CA TYR A 195 -3.46 -2.25 7.66
C TYR A 195 -4.47 -2.80 6.66
N GLY A 196 -3.98 -3.49 5.63
CA GLY A 196 -4.81 -3.93 4.51
C GLY A 196 -5.85 -4.96 4.93
N PHE A 197 -5.47 -5.97 5.70
CA PHE A 197 -6.44 -6.98 6.13
C PHE A 197 -7.47 -6.39 7.09
N GLY A 198 -7.10 -5.44 7.94
CA GLY A 198 -8.05 -4.71 8.77
C GLY A 198 -9.06 -3.93 7.92
N THR A 199 -8.57 -3.19 6.92
CA THR A 199 -9.42 -2.45 5.99
C THR A 199 -10.37 -3.38 5.22
N VAL A 200 -9.86 -4.52 4.75
CA VAL A 200 -10.69 -5.50 4.02
C VAL A 200 -11.78 -6.08 4.93
N TYR A 201 -11.45 -6.35 6.20
CA TYR A 201 -12.47 -6.78 7.16
C TYR A 201 -13.57 -5.72 7.29
N ASP A 202 -13.20 -4.44 7.33
CA ASP A 202 -14.22 -3.38 7.43
C ASP A 202 -15.17 -3.37 6.23
N PHE A 203 -14.67 -3.67 5.03
CA PHE A 203 -15.49 -3.75 3.82
C PHE A 203 -16.34 -5.03 3.76
N THR A 204 -15.82 -6.17 4.21
CA THR A 204 -16.42 -7.49 3.93
C THR A 204 -17.09 -8.14 5.13
N ARG A 205 -16.67 -7.80 6.33
CA ARG A 205 -17.01 -8.46 7.59
C ARG A 205 -16.66 -9.96 7.61
N ASP A 206 -15.75 -10.38 6.73
CA ASP A 206 -15.28 -11.76 6.67
C ASP A 206 -14.21 -11.99 7.75
N GLY A 207 -14.53 -12.85 8.72
CA GLY A 207 -13.65 -13.12 9.87
C GLY A 207 -12.26 -13.64 9.51
N ARG A 208 -12.09 -14.21 8.33
CA ARG A 208 -10.76 -14.66 7.87
C ARG A 208 -9.78 -13.50 7.76
N PHE A 209 -10.26 -12.32 7.34
CA PHE A 209 -9.40 -11.14 7.21
C PHE A 209 -9.07 -10.53 8.57
N LEU A 210 -10.04 -10.51 9.50
CA LEU A 210 -9.76 -10.06 10.88
C LEU A 210 -8.70 -10.94 11.52
N GLN A 211 -8.87 -12.27 11.47
CA GLN A 211 -7.89 -13.21 12.03
C GLN A 211 -6.49 -12.99 11.45
N THR A 212 -6.42 -12.68 10.14
CA THR A 212 -5.12 -12.43 9.50
C THR A 212 -4.52 -11.11 9.99
N ALA A 213 -5.34 -10.06 10.11
CA ALA A 213 -4.87 -8.77 10.63
C ALA A 213 -4.37 -8.94 12.08
N GLU A 214 -5.10 -9.68 12.91
CA GLU A 214 -4.71 -9.96 14.30
C GLU A 214 -3.37 -10.72 14.35
N ALA A 215 -3.21 -11.78 13.55
CA ALA A 215 -1.95 -12.54 13.52
C ALA A 215 -0.77 -11.65 13.10
N CYS A 216 -0.98 -10.78 12.10
CA CYS A 216 0.05 -9.83 11.67
C CYS A 216 0.36 -8.81 12.79
N ALA A 217 -0.66 -8.35 13.51
CA ALA A 217 -0.50 -7.43 14.63
C ALA A 217 0.28 -8.08 15.78
N ASP A 218 -0.07 -9.31 16.12
CA ASP A 218 0.60 -10.06 17.20
C ASP A 218 2.08 -10.22 16.87
N TYR A 219 2.40 -10.67 15.65
CA TYR A 219 3.79 -10.81 15.21
C TYR A 219 4.54 -9.47 15.32
N TYR A 220 3.89 -8.37 14.85
CA TYR A 220 4.49 -7.03 14.89
C TYR A 220 4.78 -6.60 16.32
N ILE A 221 3.79 -6.76 17.21
CA ILE A 221 3.89 -6.33 18.61
C ILE A 221 4.96 -7.16 19.34
N GLU A 222 4.91 -8.48 19.21
CA GLU A 222 5.83 -9.39 19.91
C GLU A 222 7.28 -9.19 19.48
N ARG A 223 7.50 -8.84 18.22
CA ARG A 223 8.86 -8.73 17.66
C ARG A 223 9.41 -7.30 17.71
N THR A 224 8.57 -6.30 18.00
CA THR A 224 9.06 -4.92 18.11
C THR A 224 9.90 -4.79 19.39
N PRO A 225 11.16 -4.31 19.28
CA PRO A 225 12.01 -4.11 20.45
C PRO A 225 11.39 -3.14 21.48
N ALA A 226 11.86 -3.22 22.71
CA ALA A 226 11.33 -2.41 23.83
C ALA A 226 11.39 -0.89 23.57
N HIS A 227 12.31 -0.42 22.71
CA HIS A 227 12.38 1.00 22.34
C HIS A 227 11.30 1.41 21.32
N GLY A 228 10.45 0.48 20.87
CA GLY A 228 9.28 0.79 20.06
C GLY A 228 9.53 1.00 18.57
N VAL A 229 10.77 0.83 18.08
CA VAL A 229 11.09 1.01 16.66
C VAL A 229 11.36 -0.36 16.03
N PRO A 230 10.55 -0.80 15.06
CA PRO A 230 10.81 -2.08 14.41
C PRO A 230 12.08 -2.02 13.55
N PRO A 231 12.74 -3.16 13.34
CA PRO A 231 13.86 -3.23 12.39
C PRO A 231 13.34 -3.06 10.95
N ASN A 232 14.24 -2.88 10.01
CA ASN A 232 13.83 -2.85 8.59
C ASN A 232 13.28 -4.22 8.13
N ASP A 233 13.79 -5.29 8.73
CA ASP A 233 13.36 -6.66 8.42
C ASP A 233 13.54 -7.48 9.71
N TRP A 234 12.55 -8.24 10.08
CA TRP A 234 12.51 -8.98 11.35
C TRP A 234 13.58 -10.08 11.42
N ASP A 235 14.02 -10.58 10.31
CA ASP A 235 15.05 -11.61 10.18
C ASP A 235 16.44 -11.03 9.94
N UNK A 236 16.47 -9.86 9.83
CA UNK A 236 17.75 -9.25 9.60
C UNK A 236 18.39 -8.96 10.92
N UNK A 237 19.43 -9.27 10.99
CA UNK A 237 20.17 -8.99 12.21
C UNK A 237 20.29 -7.52 12.36
N UNK A 238 20.26 -7.15 13.30
CA UNK A 238 20.39 -5.80 13.69
C UNK A 238 21.66 -5.12 13.31
N UNK A 239 22.30 -5.80 12.93
CA UNK A 239 23.52 -5.41 12.43
C UNK A 239 23.49 -4.92 11.00
N UNK A 240 22.77 -5.45 10.43
CA UNK A 240 22.60 -5.07 9.12
C UNK A 240 21.93 -3.74 8.94
N CYS A 241 21.17 -3.38 9.80
CA CYS A 241 20.62 -2.03 9.72
C CYS A 241 21.66 -0.93 9.98
N ARG A 242 22.54 -1.17 10.90
CA ARG A 242 23.59 -0.18 11.24
C ARG A 242 24.56 0.07 10.08
N LYS A 243 24.89 -0.95 9.29
CA LYS A 243 25.87 -0.80 8.19
C LYS A 243 25.29 0.02 7.03
N ARG A 244 24.06 -0.25 6.61
CA ARG A 244 23.46 0.49 5.49
C ARG A 244 23.20 1.98 5.82
N TYR A 245 22.84 2.27 7.07
CA TYR A 245 22.66 3.67 7.49
C TYR A 245 24.00 4.40 7.66
N ALA A 246 25.04 3.71 8.12
CA ALA A 246 26.37 4.30 8.28
C ALA A 246 27.01 4.63 6.92
N GLU A 247 26.81 3.76 5.92
CA GLU A 247 27.34 3.98 4.56
C GLU A 247 26.58 5.07 3.80
N SER A 248 25.32 5.38 4.20
CA SER A 248 24.53 6.44 3.58
C SER A 248 24.70 7.81 4.25
N VAL A 249 25.43 7.88 5.38
CA VAL A 249 25.63 9.12 6.14
C VAL A 249 27.14 9.39 6.30
N GLU A 250 27.94 9.22 5.24
CA GLU A 250 29.19 9.94 5.14
C GLU A 250 28.84 11.37 4.71
N ILE A 251 28.52 12.18 5.70
CA ILE A 251 28.44 13.62 5.53
C ILE A 251 29.88 14.10 5.51
N ASP A 252 30.33 14.62 4.39
CA ASP A 252 31.59 15.35 4.31
C ASP A 252 31.60 16.41 5.42
N ARG A 253 32.53 16.32 6.34
CA ARG A 253 32.81 17.36 7.33
C ARG A 253 33.66 18.45 6.69
#